data_9aea6539e0a2e75c104ee455a91db89a
#
_entry.id   9aea6539e0a2e75c104ee455a91db89a
#
_cell.length_a   1.000
_cell.length_b   1.000
_cell.length_c   1.000
_cell.angle_alpha   90.00
_cell.angle_beta   90.00
_cell.angle_gamma   90.00
#
_symmetry.space_group_name_H-M   'P 1'
#
loop_
_entity.id
_entity.type
_entity.pdbx_description
1 polymer ?
#
loop_
_entity_poly.entity_id
_entity_poly.type
_entity_poly.pdbx_seq_one_letter_code
_entity_poly.pdbx_strand_id
1 'polypeptide(L)'
;EMIGFTSASNDRLHSLQIPAGRFRPVVIPSYNGARKGVNLTPLLAMLLRRYSIPVLIHGLIEGYGRVTTAQVFREFGLIPCASQSQAQQSLDESGLAYVPLSVISPGLNTQLALRSRLGLRNSAHSLVKMLDPFKGQGLLLAAATHPDYLDSMREVLGALGAHALLLRGTEGEPFANPRRRPRIEYLHDGVTDTLFEAEHDSLKTLPHLPETCDAKATVDWMRRVLAGEYPLPQPL
;
A
#
# COMPACT_ATOMS: atom_id res chain seq x y z
N GLU A 1 -12.33 -7.84 -19.16
CA GLU A 1 -12.43 -8.86 -18.08
C GLU A 1 -11.93 -8.29 -16.75
N MET A 2 -10.73 -7.68 -16.68
CA MET A 2 -10.15 -7.15 -15.44
C MET A 2 -11.07 -6.14 -14.75
N ILE A 3 -11.71 -5.22 -15.48
CA ILE A 3 -12.67 -4.23 -14.96
C ILE A 3 -13.81 -4.95 -14.23
N GLY A 4 -14.45 -5.93 -14.87
CA GLY A 4 -15.56 -6.68 -14.26
C GLY A 4 -15.16 -7.45 -13.01
N PHE A 5 -13.98 -8.08 -13.00
CA PHE A 5 -13.47 -8.76 -11.81
C PHE A 5 -13.11 -7.80 -10.67
N THR A 6 -12.56 -6.64 -11.00
CA THR A 6 -12.25 -5.61 -9.99
C THR A 6 -13.53 -5.04 -9.39
N SER A 7 -14.53 -4.69 -10.21
CA SER A 7 -15.84 -4.24 -9.74
C SER A 7 -16.49 -5.27 -8.84
N ALA A 8 -16.65 -6.50 -9.30
CA ALA A 8 -17.25 -7.59 -8.53
C ALA A 8 -16.50 -7.91 -7.22
N SER A 9 -15.18 -7.72 -7.20
CA SER A 9 -14.40 -7.88 -5.98
C SER A 9 -14.68 -6.77 -4.97
N ASN A 10 -14.73 -5.52 -5.44
CA ASN A 10 -15.04 -4.35 -4.61
C ASN A 10 -16.49 -4.39 -4.09
N ASP A 11 -17.45 -4.85 -4.90
CA ASP A 11 -18.86 -4.96 -4.50
C ASP A 11 -19.04 -5.92 -3.30
N ARG A 12 -18.21 -6.95 -3.22
CA ARG A 12 -18.25 -7.95 -2.14
C ARG A 12 -17.53 -7.51 -0.87
N LEU A 13 -16.79 -6.41 -0.89
CA LEU A 13 -16.15 -5.90 0.33
C LEU A 13 -17.20 -5.32 1.27
N HIS A 14 -17.06 -5.58 2.55
CA HIS A 14 -17.79 -4.80 3.54
C HIS A 14 -17.28 -3.36 3.53
N SER A 15 -18.20 -2.42 3.54
CA SER A 15 -17.87 -1.01 3.53
C SER A 15 -17.35 -0.57 4.90
N LEU A 16 -16.21 0.10 4.89
CA LEU A 16 -15.74 0.89 6.02
C LEU A 16 -16.22 2.33 5.87
N GLN A 17 -16.43 2.99 7.01
CA GLN A 17 -16.84 4.39 7.05
C GLN A 17 -15.63 5.30 7.14
N ILE A 18 -15.72 6.47 6.51
CA ILE A 18 -14.71 7.51 6.71
C ILE A 18 -14.85 8.04 8.14
N PRO A 19 -13.77 8.07 8.94
CA PRO A 19 -13.83 8.64 10.28
C PRO A 19 -14.34 10.08 10.27
N ALA A 20 -15.26 10.41 11.17
CA ALA A 20 -15.91 11.70 11.22
C ALA A 20 -14.91 12.85 11.39
N GLY A 21 -15.08 13.92 10.61
CA GLY A 21 -14.20 15.11 10.64
C GLY A 21 -12.79 14.88 10.13
N ARG A 22 -12.54 13.76 9.43
CA ARG A 22 -11.24 13.43 8.84
C ARG A 22 -11.23 13.66 7.33
N PHE A 23 -10.02 13.73 6.79
CA PHE A 23 -9.79 13.74 5.33
C PHE A 23 -10.22 12.41 4.70
N ARG A 24 -10.31 12.40 3.37
CA ARG A 24 -10.46 11.17 2.57
C ARG A 24 -9.38 10.17 3.00
N PRO A 25 -9.73 8.93 3.35
CA PRO A 25 -8.76 7.94 3.76
C PRO A 25 -7.86 7.50 2.61
N VAL A 26 -6.59 7.26 2.90
CA VAL A 26 -5.66 6.65 1.96
C VAL A 26 -5.69 5.13 2.15
N VAL A 27 -5.91 4.42 1.05
CA VAL A 27 -5.89 2.94 1.00
C VAL A 27 -4.57 2.48 0.42
N ILE A 28 -3.82 1.69 1.16
CA ILE A 28 -2.48 1.21 0.78
C ILE A 28 -2.46 -0.31 0.65
N PRO A 29 -2.53 -0.87 -0.57
CA PRO A 29 -2.42 -2.31 -0.81
C PRO A 29 -0.96 -2.77 -0.68
N SER A 30 -0.62 -3.57 0.33
CA SER A 30 0.74 -4.06 0.59
C SER A 30 0.81 -5.59 0.48
N TYR A 31 1.25 -6.10 -0.66
CA TYR A 31 1.17 -7.53 -1.01
C TYR A 31 2.51 -8.18 -1.39
N ASN A 32 3.57 -7.44 -1.49
CA ASN A 32 4.85 -7.98 -1.93
C ASN A 32 5.88 -8.09 -0.79
N GLY A 33 5.93 -7.14 0.10
CA GLY A 33 7.03 -6.97 1.03
C GLY A 33 8.35 -6.60 0.34
N ALA A 34 9.36 -6.28 1.12
CA ALA A 34 10.69 -5.91 0.64
C ALA A 34 11.71 -7.02 0.90
N ARG A 35 12.74 -7.12 0.06
CA ARG A 35 13.82 -8.10 0.17
C ARG A 35 15.20 -7.51 -0.09
N LYS A 36 15.29 -6.53 -0.99
CA LYS A 36 16.56 -5.89 -1.37
C LYS A 36 16.82 -4.60 -0.62
N GLY A 37 15.77 -4.01 -0.09
CA GLY A 37 15.83 -2.76 0.65
C GLY A 37 14.80 -2.73 1.77
N VAL A 38 14.75 -1.61 2.47
CA VAL A 38 13.81 -1.39 3.58
C VAL A 38 12.38 -1.25 3.04
N ASN A 39 11.41 -1.87 3.71
CA ASN A 39 10.00 -1.64 3.40
C ASN A 39 9.55 -0.31 3.99
N LEU A 40 9.38 0.70 3.15
CA LEU A 40 9.02 2.05 3.58
C LEU A 40 7.48 2.29 3.63
N THR A 41 6.67 1.32 3.23
CA THR A 41 5.20 1.43 3.35
C THR A 41 4.73 1.77 4.77
N PRO A 42 5.26 1.14 5.84
CA PRO A 42 4.90 1.51 7.22
C PRO A 42 5.25 2.95 7.57
N LEU A 43 6.42 3.43 7.14
CA LEU A 43 6.83 4.82 7.40
C LEU A 43 5.89 5.81 6.70
N LEU A 44 5.57 5.58 5.41
CA LEU A 44 4.62 6.39 4.66
C LEU A 44 3.27 6.47 5.38
N ALA A 45 2.75 5.35 5.85
CA ALA A 45 1.49 5.30 6.59
C ALA A 45 1.55 6.12 7.90
N MET A 46 2.65 6.02 8.64
CA MET A 46 2.85 6.79 9.88
C MET A 46 2.96 8.29 9.62
N LEU A 47 3.59 8.68 8.52
CA LEU A 47 3.69 10.08 8.10
C LEU A 47 2.32 10.65 7.72
N LEU A 48 1.54 9.95 6.88
CA LEU A 48 0.18 10.36 6.53
C LEU A 48 -0.70 10.53 7.77
N ARG A 49 -0.64 9.56 8.69
CA ARG A 49 -1.32 9.64 9.98
C ARG A 49 -0.91 10.88 10.78
N ARG A 50 0.37 11.26 10.77
CA ARG A 50 0.89 12.47 11.45
C ARG A 50 0.24 13.76 10.91
N TYR A 51 -0.16 13.75 9.63
CA TYR A 51 -0.94 14.83 9.01
C TYR A 51 -2.46 14.67 9.18
N SER A 52 -2.90 13.82 10.11
CA SER A 52 -4.31 13.54 10.39
C SER A 52 -5.07 12.92 9.21
N ILE A 53 -4.37 12.35 8.24
CA ILE A 53 -4.95 11.61 7.13
C ILE A 53 -5.20 10.18 7.60
N PRO A 54 -6.44 9.65 7.54
CA PRO A 54 -6.72 8.26 7.88
C PRO A 54 -6.06 7.32 6.87
N VAL A 55 -5.44 6.25 7.35
CA VAL A 55 -4.77 5.27 6.51
C VAL A 55 -5.27 3.88 6.79
N LEU A 56 -5.77 3.23 5.77
CA LEU A 56 -6.06 1.80 5.77
C LEU A 56 -5.01 1.07 4.94
N ILE A 57 -4.27 0.19 5.57
CA ILE A 57 -3.40 -0.73 4.83
C ILE A 57 -4.07 -2.11 4.81
N HIS A 58 -4.10 -2.74 3.65
CA HIS A 58 -4.48 -4.14 3.57
C HIS A 58 -3.43 -4.96 2.83
N GLY A 59 -3.24 -6.22 3.22
CA GLY A 59 -2.18 -7.00 2.62
C GLY A 59 -1.97 -8.37 3.23
N LEU A 60 -0.80 -8.95 2.97
CA LEU A 60 -0.39 -10.23 3.50
C LEU A 60 0.33 -10.08 4.85
N ILE A 61 0.07 -11.02 5.76
CA ILE A 61 0.78 -11.08 7.04
C ILE A 61 2.21 -11.59 6.83
N GLU A 62 2.37 -12.57 5.94
CA GLU A 62 3.66 -13.19 5.64
C GLU A 62 3.99 -13.06 4.15
N GLY A 63 5.27 -12.93 3.84
CA GLY A 63 5.74 -12.68 2.48
C GLY A 63 6.90 -13.60 2.09
N TYR A 64 6.71 -14.78 1.60
CA TYR A 64 7.66 -15.67 0.88
C TYR A 64 9.14 -15.22 0.89
N GLY A 65 9.76 -15.12 2.09
CA GLY A 65 11.14 -14.64 2.27
C GLY A 65 11.34 -13.12 2.09
N ARG A 66 10.27 -12.34 2.25
CA ARG A 66 10.25 -10.87 2.19
C ARG A 66 9.70 -10.30 3.49
N VAL A 67 10.17 -9.13 3.86
CA VAL A 67 9.68 -8.39 5.03
C VAL A 67 8.40 -7.63 4.65
N THR A 68 7.27 -8.08 5.19
CA THR A 68 5.96 -7.47 4.95
C THR A 68 5.74 -6.25 5.82
N THR A 69 4.81 -5.38 5.39
CA THR A 69 4.33 -4.27 6.22
C THR A 69 3.74 -4.75 7.55
N ALA A 70 3.05 -5.90 7.55
CA ALA A 70 2.52 -6.51 8.78
C ALA A 70 3.62 -6.88 9.79
N GLN A 71 4.74 -7.43 9.32
CA GLN A 71 5.88 -7.78 10.18
C GLN A 71 6.53 -6.54 10.79
N VAL A 72 6.72 -5.47 9.99
CA VAL A 72 7.26 -4.21 10.49
C VAL A 72 6.29 -3.56 11.50
N PHE A 73 4.98 -3.56 11.24
CA PHE A 73 4.01 -3.04 12.19
C PHE A 73 3.97 -3.83 13.50
N ARG A 74 4.02 -5.16 13.46
CA ARG A 74 4.10 -5.98 14.69
C ARG A 74 5.32 -5.63 15.53
N GLU A 75 6.47 -5.48 14.91
CA GLU A 75 7.70 -5.07 15.57
C GLU A 75 7.60 -3.63 16.12
N PHE A 76 6.84 -2.77 15.45
CA PHE A 76 6.55 -1.40 15.92
C PHE A 76 5.56 -1.39 17.09
N GLY A 77 4.84 -2.49 17.35
CA GLY A 77 3.80 -2.62 18.37
C GLY A 77 2.37 -2.43 17.85
N LEU A 78 2.18 -2.37 16.53
CA LEU A 78 0.87 -2.26 15.88
C LEU A 78 0.41 -3.64 15.39
N ILE A 79 -0.68 -4.14 15.97
CA ILE A 79 -1.21 -5.48 15.67
C ILE A 79 -2.20 -5.39 14.51
N PRO A 80 -2.08 -6.27 13.49
CA PRO A 80 -3.09 -6.36 12.43
C PRO A 80 -4.48 -6.65 12.98
N CYS A 81 -5.50 -5.99 12.41
CA CYS A 81 -6.88 -6.14 12.82
C CYS A 81 -7.41 -7.55 12.52
N ALA A 82 -8.07 -8.17 13.49
CA ALA A 82 -8.62 -9.52 13.36
C ALA A 82 -10.06 -9.52 12.76
N SER A 83 -10.68 -8.34 12.65
CA SER A 83 -12.01 -8.16 12.07
C SER A 83 -12.15 -6.78 11.44
N GLN A 84 -13.19 -6.60 10.64
CA GLN A 84 -13.50 -5.31 10.03
C GLN A 84 -14.03 -4.30 11.05
N SER A 85 -14.73 -4.74 12.07
CA SER A 85 -15.16 -3.87 13.18
C SER A 85 -13.95 -3.33 13.95
N GLN A 86 -12.94 -4.16 14.18
CA GLN A 86 -11.68 -3.70 14.77
C GLN A 86 -10.93 -2.73 13.85
N ALA A 87 -10.98 -2.95 12.54
CA ALA A 87 -10.39 -2.03 11.57
C ALA A 87 -11.06 -0.65 11.61
N GLN A 88 -12.41 -0.62 11.68
CA GLN A 88 -13.16 0.62 11.82
C GLN A 88 -12.81 1.34 13.13
N GLN A 89 -12.82 0.62 14.23
CA GLN A 89 -12.45 1.16 15.54
C GLN A 89 -11.02 1.76 15.50
N SER A 90 -10.05 1.04 14.92
CA SER A 90 -8.66 1.53 14.81
C SER A 90 -8.56 2.80 13.95
N LEU A 91 -9.35 2.89 12.86
CA LEU A 91 -9.41 4.09 12.04
C LEU A 91 -10.01 5.27 12.80
N ASP A 92 -11.09 5.05 13.54
CA ASP A 92 -11.78 6.10 14.31
C ASP A 92 -10.90 6.63 15.44
N GLU A 93 -10.26 5.75 16.20
CA GLU A 93 -9.45 6.09 17.36
C GLU A 93 -8.06 6.63 17.00
N SER A 94 -7.35 5.93 16.09
CA SER A 94 -5.94 6.21 15.81
C SER A 94 -5.67 6.78 14.43
N GLY A 95 -6.63 6.70 13.50
CA GLY A 95 -6.44 7.07 12.11
C GLY A 95 -5.58 6.09 11.32
N LEU A 96 -5.29 4.88 11.84
CA LEU A 96 -4.46 3.88 11.17
C LEU A 96 -4.99 2.47 11.44
N ALA A 97 -5.20 1.69 10.38
CA ALA A 97 -5.53 0.27 10.49
C ALA A 97 -4.74 -0.56 9.50
N TYR A 98 -4.29 -1.74 9.92
CA TYR A 98 -3.78 -2.78 9.03
C TYR A 98 -4.75 -3.96 9.03
N VAL A 99 -5.29 -4.29 7.86
CA VAL A 99 -6.27 -5.37 7.70
C VAL A 99 -5.69 -6.48 6.82
N PRO A 100 -5.52 -7.70 7.35
CA PRO A 100 -5.08 -8.83 6.54
C PRO A 100 -6.06 -9.12 5.40
N LEU A 101 -5.54 -9.58 4.26
CA LEU A 101 -6.40 -9.98 3.13
C LEU A 101 -7.39 -11.07 3.50
N SER A 102 -7.02 -11.97 4.42
CA SER A 102 -7.92 -13.01 4.94
C SER A 102 -9.16 -12.46 5.64
N VAL A 103 -9.08 -11.24 6.19
CA VAL A 103 -10.20 -10.55 6.83
C VAL A 103 -11.01 -9.75 5.81
N ILE A 104 -10.33 -9.03 4.90
CA ILE A 104 -10.99 -8.11 3.98
C ILE A 104 -11.61 -8.83 2.76
N SER A 105 -10.94 -9.87 2.26
CA SER A 105 -11.39 -10.67 1.12
C SER A 105 -10.86 -12.11 1.20
N PRO A 106 -11.53 -13.00 1.97
CA PRO A 106 -11.08 -14.39 2.15
C PRO A 106 -10.93 -15.16 0.83
N GLY A 107 -11.82 -14.91 -0.13
CA GLY A 107 -11.77 -15.56 -1.45
C GLY A 107 -10.49 -15.21 -2.23
N LEU A 108 -10.13 -13.93 -2.29
CA LEU A 108 -8.88 -13.50 -2.94
C LEU A 108 -7.66 -13.97 -2.15
N ASN A 109 -7.74 -14.04 -0.82
CA ASN A 109 -6.67 -14.59 0.00
C ASN A 109 -6.39 -16.06 -0.36
N THR A 110 -7.44 -16.87 -0.54
CA THR A 110 -7.30 -18.27 -0.99
C THR A 110 -6.65 -18.35 -2.38
N GLN A 111 -7.03 -17.47 -3.31
CA GLN A 111 -6.43 -17.43 -4.65
C GLN A 111 -4.95 -17.02 -4.61
N LEU A 112 -4.57 -16.06 -3.76
CA LEU A 112 -3.15 -15.69 -3.59
C LEU A 112 -2.34 -16.84 -3.00
N ALA A 113 -2.91 -17.59 -2.07
CA ALA A 113 -2.25 -18.74 -1.42
C ALA A 113 -1.91 -19.88 -2.41
N LEU A 114 -2.60 -19.97 -3.53
CA LEU A 114 -2.27 -20.95 -4.60
C LEU A 114 -0.85 -20.77 -5.14
N ARG A 115 -0.27 -19.58 -5.01
CA ARG A 115 1.12 -19.32 -5.42
C ARG A 115 2.11 -20.28 -4.76
N SER A 116 1.92 -20.64 -3.50
CA SER A 116 2.81 -21.56 -2.78
C SER A 116 2.80 -22.97 -3.38
N ARG A 117 1.68 -23.36 -4.01
CA ARG A 117 1.50 -24.67 -4.63
C ARG A 117 1.88 -24.69 -6.11
N LEU A 118 1.56 -23.60 -6.82
CA LEU A 118 1.74 -23.50 -8.28
C LEU A 118 3.08 -22.88 -8.69
N GLY A 119 3.77 -22.20 -7.77
CA GLY A 119 5.00 -21.45 -8.08
C GLY A 119 4.78 -20.18 -8.91
N LEU A 120 3.53 -19.90 -9.33
CA LEU A 120 3.17 -18.81 -10.25
C LEU A 120 2.22 -17.82 -9.58
N ARG A 121 2.30 -16.57 -10.03
CA ARG A 121 1.30 -15.55 -9.71
C ARG A 121 0.09 -15.71 -10.64
N ASN A 122 -1.09 -15.40 -10.11
CA ASN A 122 -2.35 -15.37 -10.87
C ASN A 122 -2.92 -13.94 -10.89
N SER A 123 -4.04 -13.73 -11.57
CA SER A 123 -4.72 -12.43 -11.72
C SER A 123 -5.11 -11.79 -10.38
N ALA A 124 -5.36 -12.58 -9.34
CA ALA A 124 -5.69 -12.04 -8.01
C ALA A 124 -4.59 -11.13 -7.45
N HIS A 125 -3.30 -11.35 -7.82
CA HIS A 125 -2.20 -10.47 -7.42
C HIS A 125 -2.30 -9.04 -7.97
N SER A 126 -3.01 -8.84 -9.07
CA SER A 126 -3.34 -7.51 -9.59
C SER A 126 -4.63 -6.99 -8.98
N LEU A 127 -5.67 -7.83 -8.87
CA LEU A 127 -6.98 -7.44 -8.33
C LEU A 127 -6.89 -6.91 -6.90
N VAL A 128 -6.13 -7.58 -6.02
CA VAL A 128 -6.00 -7.15 -4.61
C VAL A 128 -5.40 -5.76 -4.45
N LYS A 129 -4.67 -5.28 -5.45
CA LYS A 129 -4.07 -3.93 -5.43
C LYS A 129 -5.06 -2.82 -5.80
N MET A 130 -6.27 -3.18 -6.21
CA MET A 130 -7.33 -2.27 -6.63
C MET A 130 -8.57 -2.38 -5.74
N LEU A 131 -8.44 -2.95 -4.55
CA LEU A 131 -9.52 -3.04 -3.57
C LEU A 131 -9.63 -1.72 -2.80
N ASP A 132 -10.84 -1.16 -2.77
CA ASP A 132 -11.19 0.02 -1.97
C ASP A 132 -12.38 -0.30 -1.04
N PRO A 133 -12.11 -0.56 0.25
CA PRO A 133 -13.17 -0.81 1.24
C PRO A 133 -14.05 0.41 1.54
N PHE A 134 -13.69 1.59 1.08
CA PHE A 134 -14.50 2.81 1.24
C PHE A 134 -15.45 3.07 0.07
N LYS A 135 -15.67 2.05 -0.80
CA LYS A 135 -16.64 2.13 -1.92
C LYS A 135 -16.44 3.33 -2.85
N GLY A 136 -15.22 3.57 -3.29
CA GLY A 136 -14.86 4.68 -4.19
C GLY A 136 -14.57 5.99 -3.47
N GLN A 137 -14.75 6.04 -2.16
CA GLN A 137 -14.46 7.25 -1.37
C GLN A 137 -13.01 7.29 -0.83
N GLY A 138 -12.26 6.18 -0.93
CA GLY A 138 -10.84 6.14 -0.60
C GLY A 138 -9.97 6.78 -1.68
N LEU A 139 -8.76 7.19 -1.31
CA LEU A 139 -7.66 7.47 -2.23
C LEU A 139 -6.76 6.24 -2.28
N LEU A 140 -6.85 5.49 -3.35
CA LEU A 140 -6.08 4.26 -3.51
C LEU A 140 -4.64 4.57 -3.92
N LEU A 141 -3.66 4.04 -3.20
CA LEU A 141 -2.26 4.13 -3.59
C LEU A 141 -1.87 2.87 -4.39
N ALA A 142 -2.12 2.90 -5.69
CA ALA A 142 -1.91 1.78 -6.59
C ALA A 142 -0.48 1.72 -7.13
N ALA A 143 0.15 0.54 -7.12
CA ALA A 143 1.50 0.40 -7.61
C ALA A 143 1.78 -0.95 -8.29
N ALA A 144 2.58 -0.89 -9.33
CA ALA A 144 3.17 -2.06 -9.97
C ALA A 144 4.64 -1.79 -10.33
N THR A 145 5.42 -2.83 -10.61
CA THR A 145 6.82 -2.68 -11.02
C THR A 145 7.00 -2.70 -12.54
N HIS A 146 6.16 -3.44 -13.24
CA HIS A 146 6.22 -3.60 -14.69
C HIS A 146 5.31 -2.59 -15.39
N PRO A 147 5.73 -1.95 -16.49
CA PRO A 147 4.93 -0.97 -17.22
C PRO A 147 3.56 -1.49 -17.65
N ASP A 148 3.48 -2.69 -18.22
CA ASP A 148 2.23 -3.28 -18.72
C ASP A 148 1.16 -3.41 -17.61
N TYR A 149 1.60 -3.70 -16.37
CA TYR A 149 0.68 -3.74 -15.24
C TYR A 149 0.25 -2.33 -14.78
N LEU A 150 1.10 -1.32 -14.91
CA LEU A 150 0.71 0.05 -14.65
C LEU A 150 -0.33 0.52 -15.67
N ASP A 151 -0.12 0.22 -16.95
CA ASP A 151 -1.05 0.57 -18.03
C ASP A 151 -2.41 -0.12 -17.82
N SER A 152 -2.39 -1.43 -17.50
CA SER A 152 -3.61 -2.17 -17.18
C SER A 152 -4.33 -1.62 -15.95
N MET A 153 -3.60 -1.23 -14.90
CA MET A 153 -4.20 -0.63 -13.70
C MET A 153 -4.78 0.74 -13.99
N ARG A 154 -4.10 1.57 -14.81
CA ARG A 154 -4.61 2.88 -15.25
C ARG A 154 -5.93 2.73 -15.99
N GLU A 155 -6.00 1.80 -16.94
CA GLU A 155 -7.23 1.51 -17.69
C GLU A 155 -8.37 1.08 -16.77
N VAL A 156 -8.12 0.11 -15.88
CA VAL A 156 -9.15 -0.42 -14.97
C VAL A 156 -9.63 0.66 -13.99
N LEU A 157 -8.71 1.36 -13.33
CA LEU A 157 -9.05 2.38 -12.34
C LEU A 157 -9.75 3.58 -12.98
N GLY A 158 -9.31 3.99 -14.17
CA GLY A 158 -9.96 5.04 -14.95
C GLY A 158 -11.38 4.66 -15.35
N ALA A 159 -11.59 3.44 -15.87
CA ALA A 159 -12.92 2.94 -16.24
C ALA A 159 -13.88 2.80 -15.06
N LEU A 160 -13.35 2.58 -13.84
CA LEU A 160 -14.13 2.53 -12.60
C LEU A 160 -14.36 3.93 -11.97
N GLY A 161 -13.79 5.00 -12.54
CA GLY A 161 -13.85 6.34 -11.95
C GLY A 161 -13.16 6.43 -10.58
N ALA A 162 -12.18 5.55 -10.32
CA ALA A 162 -11.55 5.46 -9.02
C ALA A 162 -10.67 6.68 -8.73
N HIS A 163 -10.63 7.10 -7.47
CA HIS A 163 -9.62 8.04 -7.00
C HIS A 163 -8.35 7.28 -6.61
N ALA A 164 -7.29 7.44 -7.39
CA ALA A 164 -6.06 6.69 -7.15
C ALA A 164 -4.79 7.48 -7.47
N LEU A 165 -3.75 7.29 -6.67
CA LEU A 165 -2.38 7.62 -7.04
C LEU A 165 -1.73 6.38 -7.63
N LEU A 166 -1.29 6.47 -8.88
CA LEU A 166 -0.63 5.37 -9.59
C LEU A 166 0.84 5.68 -9.78
N LEU A 167 1.69 4.75 -9.35
CA LEU A 167 3.14 4.90 -9.45
C LEU A 167 3.86 3.57 -9.68
N ARG A 168 5.08 3.64 -10.18
CA ARG A 168 5.99 2.50 -10.17
C ARG A 168 6.49 2.25 -8.75
N GLY A 169 5.97 1.22 -8.11
CA GLY A 169 6.32 0.87 -6.74
C GLY A 169 7.71 0.27 -6.59
N THR A 170 8.24 0.34 -5.40
CA THR A 170 9.53 -0.24 -5.02
C THR A 170 9.34 -1.70 -4.61
N GLU A 171 9.96 -2.62 -5.32
CA GLU A 171 9.78 -4.07 -5.16
C GLU A 171 8.30 -4.53 -5.24
N GLY A 172 7.41 -3.69 -5.78
CA GLY A 172 5.98 -3.92 -5.90
C GLY A 172 5.16 -3.43 -4.70
N GLU A 173 5.80 -2.85 -3.70
CA GLU A 173 5.15 -2.12 -2.62
C GLU A 173 4.83 -0.68 -3.05
N PRO A 174 3.74 -0.08 -2.52
CA PRO A 174 3.24 1.21 -2.96
C PRO A 174 3.96 2.39 -2.29
N PHE A 175 5.26 2.44 -2.45
CA PHE A 175 6.05 3.61 -2.09
C PHE A 175 7.07 3.95 -3.19
N ALA A 176 7.38 5.22 -3.31
CA ALA A 176 8.36 5.72 -4.26
C ALA A 176 9.76 5.22 -3.91
N ASN A 177 10.57 4.94 -4.92
CA ASN A 177 11.95 4.53 -4.68
C ASN A 177 12.73 5.69 -4.05
N PRO A 178 13.32 5.49 -2.86
CA PRO A 178 14.03 6.57 -2.15
C PRO A 178 15.26 7.11 -2.89
N ARG A 179 15.74 6.41 -3.91
CA ARG A 179 16.83 6.87 -4.76
C ARG A 179 16.40 7.74 -5.92
N ARG A 180 15.16 7.58 -6.39
CA ARG A 180 14.63 8.27 -7.57
C ARG A 180 13.11 8.23 -7.55
N ARG A 181 12.47 9.37 -7.44
CA ARG A 181 11.00 9.47 -7.51
C ARG A 181 10.54 8.99 -8.88
N PRO A 182 9.60 8.01 -8.93
CA PRO A 182 8.91 7.66 -10.17
C PRO A 182 7.92 8.74 -10.57
N ARG A 183 7.41 8.66 -11.79
CA ARG A 183 6.21 9.39 -12.18
C ARG A 183 5.06 8.99 -11.25
N ILE A 184 4.29 9.98 -10.80
CA ILE A 184 3.10 9.81 -9.97
C ILE A 184 1.93 10.43 -10.70
N GLU A 185 0.93 9.61 -10.99
CA GLU A 185 -0.30 10.00 -11.67
C GLU A 185 -1.46 9.99 -10.67
N TYR A 186 -2.36 10.95 -10.80
CA TYR A 186 -3.63 10.99 -10.08
C TYR A 186 -4.77 10.67 -11.04
N LEU A 187 -5.48 9.60 -10.75
CA LEU A 187 -6.67 9.18 -11.46
C LEU A 187 -7.89 9.61 -10.65
N HIS A 188 -8.84 10.27 -11.31
CA HIS A 188 -10.10 10.68 -10.70
C HIS A 188 -11.14 10.93 -11.79
N ASP A 189 -12.37 10.53 -11.56
CA ASP A 189 -13.52 10.79 -12.44
C ASP A 189 -13.25 10.43 -13.93
N GLY A 190 -12.45 9.39 -14.18
CA GLY A 190 -12.06 8.98 -15.53
C GLY A 190 -10.94 9.81 -16.16
N VAL A 191 -10.41 10.81 -15.45
CA VAL A 191 -9.27 11.66 -15.88
C VAL A 191 -7.99 11.14 -15.26
N THR A 192 -6.86 11.39 -15.94
CA THR A 192 -5.53 11.09 -15.41
C THR A 192 -4.64 12.32 -15.50
N ASP A 193 -4.22 12.83 -14.36
CA ASP A 193 -3.30 13.95 -14.25
C ASP A 193 -1.91 13.48 -13.79
N THR A 194 -0.86 14.03 -14.35
CA THR A 194 0.50 13.81 -13.85
C THR A 194 0.79 14.81 -12.74
N LEU A 195 0.86 14.32 -11.48
CA LEU A 195 1.23 15.18 -10.34
C LEU A 195 2.73 15.44 -10.30
N PHE A 196 3.52 14.42 -10.58
CA PHE A 196 4.97 14.52 -10.58
C PHE A 196 5.56 13.73 -11.74
N GLU A 197 6.42 14.33 -12.51
CA GLU A 197 7.23 13.61 -13.50
C GLU A 197 8.32 12.78 -12.82
N ALA A 198 8.78 11.73 -13.50
CA ALA A 198 9.87 10.92 -13.01
C ALA A 198 11.16 11.73 -12.91
N GLU A 199 11.93 11.55 -11.86
CA GLU A 199 13.29 12.08 -11.79
C GLU A 199 14.18 11.36 -12.78
N HIS A 200 15.08 12.10 -13.44
CA HIS A 200 16.03 11.54 -14.40
C HIS A 200 17.25 10.93 -13.69
N ASP A 201 17.73 11.60 -12.65
CA ASP A 201 18.90 11.19 -11.87
C ASP A 201 18.53 10.32 -10.67
N SER A 202 19.46 9.48 -10.27
CA SER A 202 19.32 8.62 -9.10
C SER A 202 20.34 9.00 -8.04
N LEU A 203 19.92 9.15 -6.80
CA LEU A 203 20.81 9.36 -5.67
C LEU A 203 21.78 8.18 -5.54
N LYS A 204 23.08 8.47 -5.52
CA LYS A 204 24.13 7.45 -5.38
C LYS A 204 24.14 6.83 -3.99
N THR A 205 23.89 7.63 -2.98
CA THR A 205 23.87 7.20 -1.58
C THR A 205 22.56 7.61 -0.91
N LEU A 206 22.09 6.77 -0.03
CA LEU A 206 20.93 7.06 0.84
C LEU A 206 21.45 7.02 2.28
N PRO A 207 21.72 8.18 2.88
CA PRO A 207 22.26 8.23 4.23
C PRO A 207 21.24 7.63 5.21
N HIS A 208 21.75 6.90 6.19
CA HIS A 208 21.00 6.36 7.32
C HIS A 208 19.97 5.25 7.04
N LEU A 209 19.76 4.81 5.80
CA LEU A 209 18.93 3.63 5.56
C LEU A 209 19.60 2.38 6.15
N PRO A 210 18.84 1.48 6.80
CA PRO A 210 19.39 0.20 7.27
C PRO A 210 20.00 -0.61 6.13
N GLU A 211 21.13 -1.23 6.38
CA GLU A 211 21.80 -2.14 5.43
C GLU A 211 21.07 -3.48 5.34
N THR A 212 20.44 -3.90 6.45
CA THR A 212 19.67 -5.14 6.52
C THR A 212 18.19 -4.89 6.25
N CYS A 213 17.61 -5.78 5.46
CA CYS A 213 16.16 -5.78 5.21
C CYS A 213 15.48 -6.70 6.24
N ASP A 214 15.41 -6.28 7.50
CA ASP A 214 14.65 -6.97 8.54
C ASP A 214 13.70 -6.01 9.27
N ALA A 215 12.67 -6.57 9.92
CA ALA A 215 11.63 -5.76 10.55
C ALA A 215 12.17 -4.92 11.71
N LYS A 216 13.07 -5.48 12.53
CA LYS A 216 13.62 -4.80 13.69
C LYS A 216 14.48 -3.61 13.30
N ALA A 217 15.44 -3.80 12.40
CA ALA A 217 16.30 -2.72 11.90
C ALA A 217 15.47 -1.63 11.21
N THR A 218 14.41 -2.03 10.47
CA THR A 218 13.46 -1.10 9.86
C THR A 218 12.76 -0.24 10.92
N VAL A 219 12.25 -0.85 11.98
CA VAL A 219 11.55 -0.13 13.07
C VAL A 219 12.48 0.78 13.85
N ASP A 220 13.68 0.31 14.20
CA ASP A 220 14.65 1.12 14.93
C ASP A 220 15.04 2.37 14.13
N TRP A 221 15.21 2.23 12.82
CA TRP A 221 15.46 3.35 11.92
C TRP A 221 14.21 4.26 11.80
N MET A 222 13.02 3.69 11.61
CA MET A 222 11.77 4.48 11.51
C MET A 222 11.53 5.35 12.75
N ARG A 223 11.80 4.82 13.95
CA ARG A 223 11.66 5.59 15.19
C ARG A 223 12.54 6.84 15.19
N ARG A 224 13.78 6.72 14.72
CA ARG A 224 14.72 7.86 14.61
C ARG A 224 14.27 8.87 13.56
N VAL A 225 13.75 8.40 12.41
CA VAL A 225 13.19 9.28 11.39
C VAL A 225 11.96 10.02 11.93
N LEU A 226 11.06 9.32 12.62
CA LEU A 226 9.85 9.93 13.20
C LEU A 226 10.17 10.88 14.36
N ALA A 227 11.28 10.67 15.07
CA ALA A 227 11.80 11.59 16.08
C ALA A 227 12.56 12.79 15.48
N GLY A 228 12.81 12.82 14.17
CA GLY A 228 13.57 13.87 13.50
C GLY A 228 15.08 13.76 13.64
N GLU A 229 15.58 12.62 14.16
CA GLU A 229 17.03 12.36 14.27
C GLU A 229 17.68 12.04 12.93
N TYR A 230 16.92 11.41 12.02
CA TYR A 230 17.35 11.10 10.68
C TYR A 230 16.46 11.82 9.64
N PRO A 231 17.01 12.22 8.49
CA PRO A 231 16.24 12.84 7.43
C PRO A 231 15.27 11.84 6.82
N LEU A 232 14.11 12.35 6.39
CA LEU A 232 13.18 11.59 5.56
C LEU A 232 13.83 11.30 4.19
N PRO A 233 13.65 10.08 3.65
CA PRO A 233 13.95 9.84 2.25
C PRO A 233 13.12 10.76 1.35
N GLN A 234 13.77 11.54 0.51
CA GLN A 234 13.15 12.63 -0.25
C GLN A 234 11.91 12.26 -1.09
N PRO A 235 11.82 11.07 -1.74
CA PRO A 235 10.64 10.71 -2.53
C PRO A 235 9.43 10.20 -1.75
N LEU A 236 9.48 10.17 -0.42
CA LEU A 236 8.37 9.72 0.44
C LEU A 236 7.40 10.85 0.76
#